data_615ee6c6e6e79bf0ea82c35bb6043a25
#
_entry.id   615ee6c6e6e79bf0ea82c35bb6043a25
#
_cell.length_a   1.000
_cell.length_b   1.000
_cell.length_c   1.000
_cell.angle_alpha   90.00
_cell.angle_beta   90.00
_cell.angle_gamma   90.00
#
_symmetry.space_group_name_H-M   'P 1'
#
loop_
_entity.id
_entity.type
_entity.pdbx_description
1 polymer ?
#
loop_
_entity_poly.entity_id
_entity_poly.type
_entity_poly.pdbx_seq_one_letter_code
_entity_poly.pdbx_strand_id
1 'polypeptide(L)'
;MSASIQSDTEEYGLKLGPIKILKGVSPVNILTLFFASFFGIAVMSYMNSGQPLIFGQILGVAENDFGRLAGKLTFYHEIIVIICIAPIGALSDRIGRRPLYMLAFLLIGIGHFLYPLAENEDQLLLFRMVFAVGTASASAMLAAVANDYPVESSRAKMIAATMLFNAVGMVVLTGLFKNLPDIYQNAGYDVATSVKYTRWTVSGCCFVVAAAVIVGLKKGAPSQVTEREPMLSTIMVGLSQARKPRIALSYAAAVVSRGDLAVLSTFFTTWLFLEGRDRGMTATDAMSGGFTFYIIVQAAALVAAPVIGIMLDRMDRVIGLIIAMVLAGAGYLSLAFVGDPLGTEMYFAAVLIGFGEIAANLSSLSLVGKEAPPKGRGAVIGMFSLFGAVGILLVASIGGVLFDEVSRIGPFVLVGIANIIVLVLAVIVLKVDPDPYNA
;
A
#
# COMPACT_ATOMS: atom_id res chain seq x y z
N MET A 1 8.08 -22.23 -36.96
CA MET A 1 6.79 -22.79 -36.50
C MET A 1 7.07 -24.05 -35.71
N SER A 2 7.60 -23.94 -34.46
CA SER A 2 7.69 -25.04 -33.45
C SER A 2 8.41 -24.57 -32.18
N ALA A 3 7.90 -23.54 -31.51
CA ALA A 3 8.44 -23.07 -30.20
C ALA A 3 7.34 -22.56 -29.24
N SER A 4 6.10 -23.04 -29.39
CA SER A 4 4.97 -22.54 -28.60
C SER A 4 4.10 -23.61 -27.94
N ILE A 5 4.60 -24.86 -27.72
CA ILE A 5 3.84 -25.94 -27.07
C ILE A 5 4.70 -26.59 -25.96
N GLN A 6 5.25 -25.78 -25.06
CA GLN A 6 5.95 -26.33 -23.89
C GLN A 6 5.47 -25.72 -22.54
N SER A 7 4.30 -25.09 -22.47
CA SER A 7 3.83 -24.39 -21.26
C SER A 7 2.63 -25.02 -20.52
N ASP A 8 2.09 -26.18 -20.95
CA ASP A 8 0.83 -26.71 -20.35
C ASP A 8 0.96 -28.00 -19.54
N THR A 9 2.16 -28.43 -19.17
CA THR A 9 2.38 -29.69 -18.42
C THR A 9 2.83 -29.51 -16.96
N GLU A 10 2.71 -28.33 -16.36
CA GLU A 10 2.80 -28.26 -14.90
C GLU A 10 1.60 -28.97 -14.31
N GLU A 11 1.85 -30.15 -13.69
CA GLU A 11 0.79 -30.91 -13.04
C GLU A 11 0.20 -30.14 -11.85
N TYR A 12 -1.00 -29.61 -12.02
CA TYR A 12 -1.74 -29.00 -10.91
C TYR A 12 -2.39 -30.07 -10.02
N GLY A 13 -2.41 -29.79 -8.70
CA GLY A 13 -3.02 -30.68 -7.69
C GLY A 13 -4.44 -30.27 -7.32
N LEU A 14 -4.76 -28.97 -7.39
CA LEU A 14 -6.04 -28.41 -6.96
C LEU A 14 -6.45 -27.29 -7.94
N LYS A 15 -7.77 -27.15 -8.13
CA LYS A 15 -8.34 -26.03 -8.90
C LYS A 15 -9.29 -25.21 -8.01
N LEU A 16 -9.05 -23.91 -7.88
CA LEU A 16 -9.91 -22.97 -7.17
C LEU A 16 -10.53 -22.01 -8.19
N GLY A 17 -11.75 -22.30 -8.65
CA GLY A 17 -12.37 -21.56 -9.75
C GLY A 17 -11.44 -21.54 -10.98
N PRO A 18 -11.03 -20.34 -11.47
CA PRO A 18 -10.13 -20.22 -12.62
C PRO A 18 -8.64 -20.39 -12.28
N ILE A 19 -8.28 -20.60 -11.00
CA ILE A 19 -6.89 -20.67 -10.52
C ILE A 19 -6.46 -22.13 -10.38
N LYS A 20 -5.43 -22.53 -11.11
CA LYS A 20 -4.76 -23.83 -10.98
C LYS A 20 -3.61 -23.73 -9.98
N ILE A 21 -3.54 -24.64 -9.03
CA ILE A 21 -2.62 -24.65 -7.89
C ILE A 21 -1.63 -25.80 -8.05
N LEU A 22 -0.36 -25.57 -7.74
CA LEU A 22 0.70 -26.57 -7.80
C LEU A 22 0.45 -27.74 -6.87
N LYS A 23 0.90 -28.94 -7.27
CA LYS A 23 0.88 -30.14 -6.42
C LYS A 23 1.61 -29.87 -5.09
N GLY A 24 1.04 -30.36 -3.99
CA GLY A 24 1.61 -30.21 -2.65
C GLY A 24 1.25 -28.87 -1.96
N VAL A 25 0.40 -28.05 -2.57
CA VAL A 25 -0.26 -26.93 -1.89
C VAL A 25 -1.68 -27.36 -1.53
N SER A 26 -2.01 -27.30 -0.24
CA SER A 26 -3.31 -27.71 0.29
C SER A 26 -4.33 -26.56 0.27
N PRO A 27 -5.65 -26.84 0.34
CA PRO A 27 -6.66 -25.80 0.53
C PRO A 27 -6.41 -24.91 1.76
N VAL A 28 -5.89 -25.51 2.85
CA VAL A 28 -5.55 -24.77 4.08
C VAL A 28 -4.45 -23.73 3.81
N ASN A 29 -3.46 -24.08 2.98
CA ASN A 29 -2.39 -23.12 2.63
C ASN A 29 -2.96 -21.89 1.89
N ILE A 30 -3.95 -22.10 0.99
CA ILE A 30 -4.59 -21.04 0.22
C ILE A 30 -5.48 -20.18 1.11
N LEU A 31 -6.31 -20.82 1.95
CA LEU A 31 -7.15 -20.10 2.92
C LEU A 31 -6.31 -19.24 3.86
N THR A 32 -5.17 -19.77 4.31
CA THR A 32 -4.23 -19.02 5.17
C THR A 32 -3.62 -17.83 4.42
N LEU A 33 -3.27 -17.99 3.15
CA LEU A 33 -2.79 -16.86 2.33
C LEU A 33 -3.86 -15.77 2.22
N PHE A 34 -5.11 -16.13 1.92
CA PHE A 34 -6.20 -15.17 1.81
C PHE A 34 -6.55 -14.52 3.16
N PHE A 35 -6.50 -15.29 4.24
CA PHE A 35 -6.67 -14.77 5.59
C PHE A 35 -5.58 -13.75 5.95
N ALA A 36 -4.31 -14.08 5.70
CA ALA A 36 -3.20 -13.17 5.91
C ALA A 36 -3.30 -11.92 5.01
N SER A 37 -3.78 -12.06 3.77
CA SER A 37 -4.03 -10.95 2.87
C SER A 37 -5.15 -10.05 3.40
N PHE A 38 -6.26 -10.61 3.88
CA PHE A 38 -7.38 -9.86 4.42
C PHE A 38 -6.98 -8.95 5.59
N PHE A 39 -6.14 -9.43 6.49
CA PHE A 39 -5.65 -8.62 7.62
C PHE A 39 -4.47 -7.72 7.25
N GLY A 40 -3.59 -8.16 6.35
CA GLY A 40 -2.26 -7.59 6.16
C GLY A 40 -2.26 -6.09 5.87
N ILE A 41 -2.90 -5.66 4.79
CA ILE A 41 -2.91 -4.24 4.40
C ILE A 41 -3.66 -3.38 5.43
N ALA A 42 -4.76 -3.89 5.99
CA ALA A 42 -5.56 -3.15 6.96
C ALA A 42 -4.77 -2.82 8.24
N VAL A 43 -4.09 -3.81 8.84
CA VAL A 43 -3.30 -3.57 10.05
C VAL A 43 -2.07 -2.70 9.76
N MET A 44 -1.47 -2.82 8.58
CA MET A 44 -0.36 -1.95 8.18
C MET A 44 -0.81 -0.50 8.00
N SER A 45 -1.93 -0.28 7.33
CA SER A 45 -2.48 1.05 7.08
C SER A 45 -3.00 1.73 8.36
N TYR A 46 -3.61 0.96 9.28
CA TYR A 46 -4.09 1.48 10.55
C TYR A 46 -2.97 2.09 11.42
N MET A 47 -1.73 1.68 11.22
CA MET A 47 -0.58 2.31 11.90
C MET A 47 -0.50 3.81 11.59
N ASN A 48 -0.65 4.20 10.33
CA ASN A 48 -0.63 5.60 9.90
C ASN A 48 -1.96 6.28 10.19
N SER A 49 -3.06 5.71 9.69
CA SER A 49 -4.38 6.36 9.76
C SER A 49 -4.90 6.55 11.18
N GLY A 50 -4.49 5.71 12.14
CA GLY A 50 -4.89 5.82 13.54
C GLY A 50 -3.90 6.55 14.45
N GLN A 51 -2.82 7.16 13.92
CA GLN A 51 -1.81 7.79 14.75
C GLN A 51 -2.19 9.15 15.37
N PRO A 52 -3.14 9.97 14.83
CA PRO A 52 -3.53 11.23 15.48
C PRO A 52 -3.99 11.06 16.92
N LEU A 53 -4.68 9.95 17.24
CA LEU A 53 -5.07 9.65 18.63
C LEU A 53 -3.87 9.37 19.53
N ILE A 54 -2.80 8.75 19.00
CA ILE A 54 -1.56 8.53 19.77
C ILE A 54 -0.86 9.86 20.03
N PHE A 55 -0.76 10.72 19.00
CA PHE A 55 -0.10 12.01 19.11
C PHE A 55 -0.77 12.90 20.16
N GLY A 56 -2.10 13.06 20.07
CA GLY A 56 -2.83 13.95 20.96
C GLY A 56 -3.14 13.35 22.32
N GLN A 57 -3.56 12.07 22.41
CA GLN A 57 -4.10 11.50 23.65
C GLN A 57 -3.07 10.74 24.49
N ILE A 58 -1.93 10.33 23.91
CA ILE A 58 -0.88 9.59 24.60
C ILE A 58 0.34 10.48 24.81
N LEU A 59 0.85 11.10 23.73
CA LEU A 59 2.09 11.89 23.79
C LEU A 59 1.85 13.36 24.11
N GLY A 60 0.63 13.89 23.96
CA GLY A 60 0.35 15.31 24.17
C GLY A 60 1.06 16.23 23.18
N VAL A 61 1.35 15.76 21.97
CA VAL A 61 1.98 16.55 20.89
C VAL A 61 1.03 17.69 20.52
N ALA A 62 1.58 18.86 20.24
CA ALA A 62 0.81 19.98 19.75
C ALA A 62 0.19 19.69 18.38
N GLU A 63 -1.07 20.07 18.15
CA GLU A 63 -1.80 19.76 16.92
C GLU A 63 -1.10 20.33 15.67
N ASN A 64 -0.35 21.42 15.82
CA ASN A 64 0.42 22.06 14.75
C ASN A 64 1.70 21.27 14.33
N ASP A 65 2.08 20.23 15.07
CA ASP A 65 3.26 19.40 14.79
C ASP A 65 2.87 18.01 14.28
N PHE A 66 1.56 17.72 14.10
CA PHE A 66 1.07 16.40 13.70
C PHE A 66 1.55 16.00 12.30
N GLY A 67 1.57 16.93 11.36
CA GLY A 67 2.01 16.68 9.99
C GLY A 67 3.49 16.34 9.93
N ARG A 68 4.34 17.13 10.61
CA ARG A 68 5.79 16.89 10.68
C ARG A 68 6.12 15.56 11.35
N LEU A 69 5.47 15.24 12.46
CA LEU A 69 5.67 13.96 13.14
C LEU A 69 5.21 12.78 12.30
N ALA A 70 4.03 12.87 11.69
CA ALA A 70 3.50 11.84 10.79
C ALA A 70 4.43 11.61 9.58
N GLY A 71 4.90 12.69 8.96
CA GLY A 71 5.87 12.65 7.88
C GLY A 71 7.20 12.04 8.29
N LYS A 72 7.78 12.46 9.44
CA LYS A 72 9.01 11.91 10.02
C LYS A 72 8.90 10.39 10.24
N LEU A 73 7.83 9.94 10.86
CA LEU A 73 7.58 8.52 11.12
C LEU A 73 7.44 7.69 9.82
N THR A 74 6.73 8.23 8.83
CA THR A 74 6.56 7.58 7.53
C THR A 74 7.87 7.55 6.74
N PHE A 75 8.65 8.61 6.78
CA PHE A 75 9.97 8.69 6.13
C PHE A 75 10.94 7.62 6.64
N TYR A 76 11.15 7.55 7.94
CA TYR A 76 12.06 6.55 8.52
C TYR A 76 11.53 5.13 8.38
N HIS A 77 10.21 4.94 8.45
CA HIS A 77 9.56 3.66 8.16
C HIS A 77 9.94 3.17 6.75
N GLU A 78 9.79 4.03 5.73
CA GLU A 78 10.07 3.64 4.34
C GLU A 78 11.54 3.34 4.10
N ILE A 79 12.46 4.08 4.73
CA ILE A 79 13.90 3.77 4.68
C ILE A 79 14.17 2.34 5.18
N ILE A 80 13.58 1.95 6.32
CA ILE A 80 13.74 0.60 6.87
C ILE A 80 13.14 -0.44 5.92
N VAL A 81 11.98 -0.17 5.32
CA VAL A 81 11.36 -1.08 4.35
C VAL A 81 12.27 -1.29 3.15
N ILE A 82 12.82 -0.21 2.56
CA ILE A 82 13.74 -0.28 1.41
C ILE A 82 14.98 -1.13 1.75
N ILE A 83 15.58 -0.91 2.91
CA ILE A 83 16.79 -1.63 3.33
C ILE A 83 16.48 -3.11 3.60
N CYS A 84 15.34 -3.43 4.20
CA CYS A 84 15.04 -4.76 4.70
C CYS A 84 14.39 -5.69 3.66
N ILE A 85 13.66 -5.16 2.67
CA ILE A 85 12.83 -5.99 1.78
C ILE A 85 13.65 -7.01 0.96
N ALA A 86 14.80 -6.61 0.43
CA ALA A 86 15.66 -7.48 -0.38
C ALA A 86 16.39 -8.55 0.46
N PRO A 87 17.04 -8.22 1.60
CA PRO A 87 17.60 -9.22 2.52
C PRO A 87 16.57 -10.23 3.03
N ILE A 88 15.37 -9.76 3.41
CA ILE A 88 14.28 -10.64 3.87
C ILE A 88 13.83 -11.58 2.76
N GLY A 89 13.67 -11.07 1.55
CA GLY A 89 13.36 -11.88 0.38
C GLY A 89 14.42 -12.97 0.14
N ALA A 90 15.71 -12.61 0.20
CA ALA A 90 16.81 -13.59 0.05
C ALA A 90 16.84 -14.61 1.18
N LEU A 91 16.58 -14.19 2.43
CA LEU A 91 16.52 -15.09 3.57
C LEU A 91 15.35 -16.08 3.43
N SER A 92 14.21 -15.63 2.88
CA SER A 92 13.03 -16.47 2.67
C SER A 92 13.28 -17.61 1.65
N ASP A 93 14.18 -17.41 0.71
CA ASP A 93 14.57 -18.47 -0.24
C ASP A 93 15.37 -19.60 0.44
N ARG A 94 16.05 -19.29 1.56
CA ARG A 94 16.86 -20.26 2.32
C ARG A 94 16.08 -20.97 3.40
N ILE A 95 15.34 -20.24 4.24
CA ILE A 95 14.65 -20.80 5.41
C ILE A 95 13.16 -21.06 5.18
N GLY A 96 12.65 -20.66 4.00
CA GLY A 96 11.25 -20.80 3.61
C GLY A 96 10.39 -19.55 3.91
N ARG A 97 9.23 -19.50 3.25
CA ARG A 97 8.30 -18.35 3.34
C ARG A 97 7.59 -18.29 4.70
N ARG A 98 7.22 -19.44 5.23
CA ARG A 98 6.36 -19.57 6.41
C ARG A 98 6.92 -18.92 7.68
N PRO A 99 8.19 -19.17 8.12
CA PRO A 99 8.73 -18.55 9.34
C PRO A 99 8.87 -17.04 9.22
N LEU A 100 9.24 -16.51 8.05
CA LEU A 100 9.38 -15.07 7.84
C LEU A 100 8.03 -14.37 7.75
N TYR A 101 7.00 -15.02 7.19
CA TYR A 101 5.67 -14.44 7.14
C TYR A 101 5.00 -14.45 8.53
N MET A 102 5.24 -15.49 9.34
CA MET A 102 4.87 -15.47 10.76
C MET A 102 5.58 -14.35 11.51
N LEU A 103 6.92 -14.23 11.36
CA LEU A 103 7.71 -13.17 11.99
C LEU A 103 7.22 -11.77 11.58
N ALA A 104 6.79 -11.61 10.34
CA ALA A 104 6.21 -10.36 9.86
C ALA A 104 5.02 -9.91 10.73
N PHE A 105 4.02 -10.78 10.91
CA PHE A 105 2.84 -10.46 11.71
C PHE A 105 3.16 -10.34 13.20
N LEU A 106 4.15 -11.08 13.71
CA LEU A 106 4.64 -10.89 15.08
C LEU A 106 5.23 -9.49 15.27
N LEU A 107 6.10 -9.03 14.37
CA LEU A 107 6.72 -7.71 14.45
C LEU A 107 5.70 -6.58 14.25
N ILE A 108 4.73 -6.75 13.33
CA ILE A 108 3.62 -5.81 13.16
C ILE A 108 2.80 -5.73 14.45
N GLY A 109 2.46 -6.88 15.05
CA GLY A 109 1.73 -6.94 16.31
C GLY A 109 2.50 -6.31 17.47
N ILE A 110 3.80 -6.60 17.61
CA ILE A 110 4.68 -5.96 18.60
C ILE A 110 4.72 -4.44 18.38
N GLY A 111 4.82 -3.98 17.14
CA GLY A 111 4.76 -2.56 16.80
C GLY A 111 3.47 -1.91 17.29
N HIS A 112 2.30 -2.50 17.00
CA HIS A 112 1.02 -2.01 17.52
C HIS A 112 0.91 -2.06 19.05
N PHE A 113 1.48 -3.09 19.68
CA PHE A 113 1.47 -3.23 21.12
C PHE A 113 2.30 -2.15 21.82
N LEU A 114 3.51 -1.88 21.30
CA LEU A 114 4.44 -0.92 21.87
C LEU A 114 4.04 0.53 21.59
N TYR A 115 3.41 0.81 20.45
CA TYR A 115 3.14 2.16 19.96
C TYR A 115 2.42 3.07 20.98
N PRO A 116 1.35 2.62 21.69
CA PRO A 116 0.69 3.41 22.72
C PRO A 116 1.44 3.44 24.07
N LEU A 117 2.61 2.81 24.17
CA LEU A 117 3.45 2.83 25.37
C LEU A 117 4.62 3.83 25.22
N ALA A 118 4.71 4.52 24.09
CA ALA A 118 5.73 5.53 23.88
C ALA A 118 5.51 6.73 24.81
N GLU A 119 6.58 7.20 25.45
CA GLU A 119 6.59 8.36 26.35
C GLU A 119 7.09 9.63 25.64
N ASN A 120 7.69 9.48 24.47
CA ASN A 120 8.23 10.57 23.66
C ASN A 120 8.34 10.15 22.18
N GLU A 121 8.62 11.14 21.32
CA GLU A 121 8.72 10.91 19.87
C GLU A 121 9.83 9.93 19.47
N ASP A 122 10.96 9.90 20.17
CA ASP A 122 12.07 9.02 19.83
C ASP A 122 11.75 7.56 20.14
N GLN A 123 11.07 7.29 21.26
CA GLN A 123 10.52 5.94 21.53
C GLN A 123 9.46 5.55 20.51
N LEU A 124 8.58 6.48 20.15
CA LEU A 124 7.58 6.23 19.13
C LEU A 124 8.23 5.86 17.78
N LEU A 125 9.29 6.58 17.40
CA LEU A 125 10.08 6.29 16.20
C LEU A 125 10.75 4.91 16.29
N LEU A 126 11.34 4.56 17.43
CA LEU A 126 11.95 3.23 17.64
C LEU A 126 10.93 2.10 17.46
N PHE A 127 9.74 2.24 18.07
CA PHE A 127 8.67 1.26 17.94
C PHE A 127 8.14 1.19 16.50
N ARG A 128 8.13 2.32 15.80
CA ARG A 128 7.82 2.39 14.37
C ARG A 128 8.82 1.63 13.51
N MET A 129 10.12 1.64 13.85
CA MET A 129 11.14 0.87 13.12
C MET A 129 10.94 -0.64 13.28
N VAL A 130 10.56 -1.13 14.47
CA VAL A 130 10.21 -2.55 14.68
C VAL A 130 9.04 -2.95 13.77
N PHE A 131 8.00 -2.12 13.73
CA PHE A 131 6.86 -2.29 12.84
C PHE A 131 7.28 -2.30 11.37
N ALA A 132 8.20 -1.43 10.95
CA ALA A 132 8.68 -1.31 9.57
C ALA A 132 9.38 -2.59 9.07
N VAL A 133 10.19 -3.24 9.90
CA VAL A 133 10.78 -4.56 9.58
C VAL A 133 9.68 -5.61 9.36
N GLY A 134 8.64 -5.57 10.19
CA GLY A 134 7.46 -6.43 10.03
C GLY A 134 6.74 -6.19 8.69
N THR A 135 6.52 -4.93 8.32
CA THR A 135 5.84 -4.59 7.04
C THR A 135 6.68 -4.95 5.82
N ALA A 136 8.00 -4.75 5.87
CA ALA A 136 8.91 -5.20 4.82
C ALA A 136 8.83 -6.72 4.62
N SER A 137 8.82 -7.48 5.72
CA SER A 137 8.68 -8.92 5.69
C SER A 137 7.31 -9.38 5.18
N ALA A 138 6.21 -8.74 5.62
CA ALA A 138 4.86 -9.06 5.18
C ALA A 138 4.69 -8.84 3.68
N SER A 139 5.15 -7.69 3.17
CA SER A 139 5.08 -7.34 1.75
C SER A 139 5.88 -8.31 0.88
N ALA A 140 7.11 -8.65 1.29
CA ALA A 140 7.94 -9.61 0.58
C ALA A 140 7.32 -11.01 0.57
N MET A 141 6.79 -11.47 1.71
CA MET A 141 6.22 -12.82 1.83
C MET A 141 4.87 -12.94 1.13
N LEU A 142 4.01 -11.94 1.18
CA LEU A 142 2.76 -11.93 0.43
C LEU A 142 3.02 -12.08 -1.07
N ALA A 143 3.94 -11.28 -1.62
CA ALA A 143 4.30 -11.36 -3.02
C ALA A 143 4.90 -12.72 -3.38
N ALA A 144 5.82 -13.26 -2.55
CA ALA A 144 6.44 -14.55 -2.79
C ALA A 144 5.43 -15.69 -2.77
N VAL A 145 4.59 -15.80 -1.73
CA VAL A 145 3.62 -16.90 -1.59
C VAL A 145 2.54 -16.84 -2.68
N ALA A 146 2.08 -15.63 -3.05
CA ALA A 146 1.12 -15.45 -4.14
C ALA A 146 1.67 -15.89 -5.51
N ASN A 147 3.00 -15.86 -5.69
CA ASN A 147 3.67 -16.36 -6.89
C ASN A 147 4.04 -17.85 -6.82
N ASP A 148 4.36 -18.38 -5.61
CA ASP A 148 4.86 -19.76 -5.43
C ASP A 148 3.74 -20.81 -5.43
N TYR A 149 2.48 -20.45 -5.14
CA TYR A 149 1.38 -21.42 -5.00
C TYR A 149 0.67 -21.78 -6.30
N PRO A 150 0.44 -20.86 -7.26
CA PRO A 150 -0.23 -21.18 -8.50
C PRO A 150 0.75 -21.72 -9.56
N VAL A 151 0.21 -22.46 -10.56
CA VAL A 151 0.94 -22.70 -11.80
C VAL A 151 1.17 -21.39 -12.56
N GLU A 152 2.18 -21.34 -13.44
CA GLU A 152 2.56 -20.13 -14.21
C GLU A 152 1.38 -19.43 -14.86
N SER A 153 0.52 -20.18 -15.56
CA SER A 153 -0.68 -19.64 -16.25
C SER A 153 -1.76 -19.07 -15.33
N SER A 154 -1.64 -19.27 -14.01
CA SER A 154 -2.59 -18.80 -12.99
C SER A 154 -2.00 -17.78 -12.00
N ARG A 155 -0.72 -17.38 -12.14
CA ARG A 155 -0.06 -16.41 -11.22
C ARG A 155 -0.79 -15.08 -11.16
N ALA A 156 -1.12 -14.49 -12.30
CA ALA A 156 -1.83 -13.21 -12.33
C ALA A 156 -3.19 -13.29 -11.63
N LYS A 157 -3.92 -14.42 -11.78
CA LYS A 157 -5.21 -14.63 -11.13
C LYS A 157 -5.08 -14.76 -9.61
N MET A 158 -4.04 -15.42 -9.11
CA MET A 158 -3.76 -15.55 -7.68
C MET A 158 -3.40 -14.19 -7.07
N ILE A 159 -2.55 -13.41 -7.74
CA ILE A 159 -2.20 -12.05 -7.32
C ILE A 159 -3.46 -11.18 -7.26
N ALA A 160 -4.32 -11.22 -8.28
CA ALA A 160 -5.58 -10.48 -8.29
C ALA A 160 -6.51 -10.90 -7.13
N ALA A 161 -6.59 -12.20 -6.83
CA ALA A 161 -7.36 -12.70 -5.69
C ALA A 161 -6.80 -12.18 -4.35
N THR A 162 -5.48 -12.23 -4.14
CA THR A 162 -4.87 -11.67 -2.91
C THR A 162 -5.10 -10.17 -2.79
N MET A 163 -5.03 -9.41 -3.88
CA MET A 163 -5.33 -7.97 -3.90
C MET A 163 -6.80 -7.70 -3.53
N LEU A 164 -7.73 -8.53 -4.02
CA LEU A 164 -9.15 -8.40 -3.65
C LEU A 164 -9.35 -8.63 -2.15
N PHE A 165 -8.75 -9.68 -1.56
CA PHE A 165 -8.82 -9.92 -0.12
C PHE A 165 -8.18 -8.79 0.69
N ASN A 166 -7.06 -8.21 0.23
CA ASN A 166 -6.45 -7.03 0.83
C ASN A 166 -7.42 -5.83 0.83
N ALA A 167 -8.06 -5.53 -0.30
CA ALA A 167 -8.95 -4.39 -0.45
C ALA A 167 -10.24 -4.56 0.39
N VAL A 168 -10.84 -5.76 0.38
CA VAL A 168 -12.01 -6.06 1.23
C VAL A 168 -11.62 -5.99 2.71
N GLY A 169 -10.49 -6.57 3.09
CA GLY A 169 -9.96 -6.49 4.46
C GLY A 169 -9.75 -5.04 4.91
N MET A 170 -9.21 -4.20 4.03
CA MET A 170 -9.00 -2.78 4.29
C MET A 170 -10.31 -2.06 4.66
N VAL A 171 -11.35 -2.22 3.86
CA VAL A 171 -12.66 -1.58 4.10
C VAL A 171 -13.30 -2.13 5.38
N VAL A 172 -13.35 -3.45 5.54
CA VAL A 172 -14.03 -4.10 6.66
C VAL A 172 -13.32 -3.84 7.99
N LEU A 173 -12.00 -4.05 8.04
CA LEU A 173 -11.25 -3.92 9.29
C LEU A 173 -11.08 -2.46 9.71
N THR A 174 -10.90 -1.52 8.76
CA THR A 174 -10.91 -0.09 9.10
C THR A 174 -12.25 0.32 9.68
N GLY A 175 -13.37 -0.17 9.11
CA GLY A 175 -14.71 0.02 9.64
C GLY A 175 -14.92 -0.54 11.06
N LEU A 176 -14.29 -1.67 11.38
CA LEU A 176 -14.31 -2.24 12.73
C LEU A 176 -13.40 -1.45 13.68
N PHE A 177 -12.18 -1.15 13.28
CA PHE A 177 -11.19 -0.50 14.14
C PHE A 177 -11.58 0.93 14.52
N LYS A 178 -12.27 1.66 13.63
CA LYS A 178 -12.74 3.01 13.93
C LYS A 178 -13.67 3.09 15.14
N ASN A 179 -14.44 2.03 15.38
CA ASN A 179 -15.45 2.00 16.47
C ASN A 179 -14.87 1.49 17.81
N LEU A 180 -13.66 0.91 17.81
CA LEU A 180 -13.07 0.35 19.03
C LEU A 180 -12.87 1.38 20.15
N PRO A 181 -12.37 2.60 19.88
CA PRO A 181 -12.23 3.59 20.95
C PRO A 181 -13.55 3.90 21.65
N ASP A 182 -14.64 4.05 20.90
CA ASP A 182 -15.97 4.32 21.45
C ASP A 182 -16.51 3.12 22.25
N ILE A 183 -16.28 1.90 21.77
CA ILE A 183 -16.65 0.68 22.49
C ILE A 183 -15.98 0.63 23.86
N TYR A 184 -14.68 0.95 23.94
CA TYR A 184 -13.95 0.96 25.21
C TYR A 184 -14.38 2.12 26.12
N GLN A 185 -14.66 3.30 25.59
CA GLN A 185 -15.19 4.42 26.38
C GLN A 185 -16.58 4.10 26.95
N ASN A 186 -17.47 3.48 26.15
CA ASN A 186 -18.78 3.04 26.61
C ASN A 186 -18.68 1.94 27.68
N ALA A 187 -17.58 1.20 27.74
CA ALA A 187 -17.25 0.26 28.82
C ALA A 187 -16.67 0.93 30.07
N GLY A 188 -16.54 2.28 30.09
CA GLY A 188 -16.10 3.06 31.24
C GLY A 188 -14.63 3.42 31.29
N TYR A 189 -13.88 3.16 30.23
CA TYR A 189 -12.46 3.54 30.17
C TYR A 189 -12.30 5.00 29.69
N ASP A 190 -11.27 5.67 30.19
CA ASP A 190 -10.89 6.99 29.70
C ASP A 190 -10.35 6.94 28.27
N VAL A 191 -10.26 8.09 27.61
CA VAL A 191 -9.87 8.19 26.19
C VAL A 191 -8.49 7.58 25.93
N ALA A 192 -7.49 7.89 26.76
CA ALA A 192 -6.12 7.40 26.59
C ALA A 192 -6.05 5.86 26.71
N THR A 193 -6.75 5.30 27.70
CA THR A 193 -6.86 3.84 27.89
C THR A 193 -7.60 3.19 26.73
N SER A 194 -8.67 3.81 26.24
CA SER A 194 -9.43 3.32 25.07
C SER A 194 -8.57 3.27 23.81
N VAL A 195 -7.72 4.27 23.59
CA VAL A 195 -6.75 4.29 22.49
C VAL A 195 -5.71 3.17 22.64
N LYS A 196 -5.19 2.94 23.86
CA LYS A 196 -4.26 1.82 24.15
C LYS A 196 -4.91 0.47 23.84
N TYR A 197 -6.11 0.24 24.35
CA TYR A 197 -6.83 -1.03 24.16
C TYR A 197 -7.19 -1.27 22.70
N THR A 198 -7.54 -0.22 21.95
CA THR A 198 -7.74 -0.31 20.50
C THR A 198 -6.47 -0.83 19.80
N ARG A 199 -5.30 -0.23 20.10
CA ARG A 199 -4.01 -0.69 19.53
C ARG A 199 -3.67 -2.11 19.94
N TRP A 200 -3.94 -2.50 21.18
CA TRP A 200 -3.72 -3.86 21.67
C TRP A 200 -4.67 -4.88 21.05
N THR A 201 -5.91 -4.48 20.74
CA THR A 201 -6.84 -5.34 19.97
C THR A 201 -6.30 -5.59 18.56
N VAL A 202 -5.82 -4.55 17.86
CA VAL A 202 -5.18 -4.70 16.55
C VAL A 202 -3.93 -5.58 16.65
N SER A 203 -3.11 -5.41 17.68
CA SER A 203 -1.97 -6.27 17.98
C SER A 203 -2.39 -7.73 18.16
N GLY A 204 -3.45 -7.98 18.91
CA GLY A 204 -4.02 -9.31 19.10
C GLY A 204 -4.44 -9.97 17.78
N CYS A 205 -5.08 -9.20 16.88
CA CYS A 205 -5.38 -9.67 15.53
C CYS A 205 -4.11 -10.09 14.77
N CYS A 206 -3.03 -9.31 14.86
CA CYS A 206 -1.76 -9.66 14.23
C CYS A 206 -1.18 -10.97 14.77
N PHE A 207 -1.24 -11.21 16.09
CA PHE A 207 -0.78 -12.46 16.69
C PHE A 207 -1.64 -13.66 16.28
N VAL A 208 -2.95 -13.49 16.12
CA VAL A 208 -3.84 -14.53 15.58
C VAL A 208 -3.44 -14.86 14.13
N VAL A 209 -3.16 -13.84 13.31
CA VAL A 209 -2.69 -14.06 11.92
C VAL A 209 -1.33 -14.77 11.92
N ALA A 210 -0.40 -14.37 12.79
CA ALA A 210 0.91 -15.04 12.93
C ALA A 210 0.74 -16.53 13.28
N ALA A 211 -0.16 -16.84 14.21
CA ALA A 211 -0.49 -18.23 14.59
C ALA A 211 -1.13 -18.98 13.41
N ALA A 212 -2.06 -18.38 12.68
CA ALA A 212 -2.64 -18.99 11.50
C ALA A 212 -1.58 -19.27 10.42
N VAL A 213 -0.66 -18.33 10.19
CA VAL A 213 0.43 -18.45 9.22
C VAL A 213 1.39 -19.58 9.59
N ILE A 214 1.81 -19.70 10.87
CA ILE A 214 2.73 -20.76 11.30
C ILE A 214 2.10 -22.15 11.25
N VAL A 215 0.79 -22.24 11.35
CA VAL A 215 0.08 -23.53 11.25
C VAL A 215 -0.30 -23.84 9.81
N GLY A 216 -0.87 -22.86 9.09
CA GLY A 216 -1.59 -23.07 7.85
C GLY A 216 -0.77 -22.90 6.57
N LEU A 217 0.36 -22.18 6.53
CA LEU A 217 1.17 -22.07 5.31
C LEU A 217 2.03 -23.33 5.06
N LYS A 218 2.34 -23.58 3.78
CA LYS A 218 3.21 -24.67 3.35
C LYS A 218 4.59 -24.56 3.99
N LYS A 219 5.12 -25.68 4.49
CA LYS A 219 6.47 -25.79 5.05
C LYS A 219 7.52 -25.93 3.94
N GLY A 220 8.75 -25.52 4.24
CA GLY A 220 9.93 -25.72 3.40
C GLY A 220 10.29 -24.49 2.56
N ALA A 221 11.51 -24.54 2.04
CA ALA A 221 12.00 -23.57 1.06
C ALA A 221 11.49 -23.91 -0.35
N PRO A 222 11.44 -22.94 -1.29
CA PRO A 222 11.15 -23.22 -2.69
C PRO A 222 12.15 -24.22 -3.26
N SER A 223 11.67 -25.09 -4.17
CA SER A 223 12.50 -26.13 -4.78
C SER A 223 13.58 -25.60 -5.75
N GLN A 224 13.46 -24.36 -6.17
CA GLN A 224 14.41 -23.69 -7.06
C GLN A 224 14.89 -22.39 -6.40
N VAL A 225 16.15 -22.39 -5.96
CA VAL A 225 16.87 -21.16 -5.60
C VAL A 225 17.42 -20.57 -6.88
N THR A 226 16.81 -19.53 -7.40
CA THR A 226 17.35 -18.80 -8.54
C THR A 226 18.56 -18.00 -8.07
N GLU A 227 19.71 -18.18 -8.71
CA GLU A 227 20.86 -17.31 -8.49
C GLU A 227 20.45 -15.87 -8.76
N ARG A 228 20.59 -15.02 -7.74
CA ARG A 228 20.27 -13.58 -7.86
C ARG A 228 21.51 -12.85 -8.36
N GLU A 229 21.35 -12.07 -9.41
CA GLU A 229 22.38 -11.14 -9.83
C GLU A 229 22.68 -10.12 -8.69
N PRO A 230 23.92 -9.61 -8.62
CA PRO A 230 24.27 -8.57 -7.65
C PRO A 230 23.30 -7.39 -7.72
N MET A 231 22.86 -6.88 -6.57
CA MET A 231 21.85 -5.82 -6.49
C MET A 231 22.24 -4.58 -7.28
N LEU A 232 23.53 -4.21 -7.27
CA LEU A 232 24.03 -3.03 -7.98
C LEU A 232 23.93 -3.20 -9.51
N SER A 233 24.24 -4.38 -10.05
CA SER A 233 24.10 -4.67 -11.49
C SER A 233 22.64 -4.61 -11.92
N THR A 234 21.73 -5.14 -11.09
CA THR A 234 20.28 -5.09 -11.32
C THR A 234 19.77 -3.66 -11.37
N ILE A 235 20.22 -2.80 -10.44
CA ILE A 235 19.88 -1.37 -10.41
C ILE A 235 20.38 -0.67 -11.68
N MET A 236 21.64 -0.90 -12.08
CA MET A 236 22.22 -0.28 -13.28
C MET A 236 21.49 -0.72 -14.57
N VAL A 237 21.14 -2.00 -14.67
CA VAL A 237 20.34 -2.52 -15.80
C VAL A 237 18.97 -1.87 -15.82
N GLY A 238 18.25 -1.81 -14.69
CA GLY A 238 16.94 -1.17 -14.60
C GLY A 238 16.98 0.32 -14.96
N LEU A 239 17.99 1.06 -14.46
CA LEU A 239 18.16 2.47 -14.75
C LEU A 239 18.51 2.72 -16.23
N SER A 240 19.33 1.85 -16.86
CA SER A 240 19.67 1.99 -18.28
C SER A 240 18.45 1.90 -19.21
N GLN A 241 17.38 1.18 -18.78
CA GLN A 241 16.14 1.06 -19.54
C GLN A 241 15.30 2.35 -19.51
N ALA A 242 15.58 3.29 -18.60
CA ALA A 242 14.93 4.61 -18.58
C ALA A 242 15.24 5.46 -19.84
N ARG A 243 16.17 5.02 -20.70
CA ARG A 243 16.37 5.61 -22.03
C ARG A 243 15.16 5.43 -22.96
N LYS A 244 14.31 4.45 -22.69
CA LYS A 244 13.04 4.26 -23.42
C LYS A 244 11.97 5.15 -22.82
N PRO A 245 11.32 6.04 -23.61
CA PRO A 245 10.38 7.04 -23.08
C PRO A 245 9.25 6.44 -22.25
N ARG A 246 8.66 5.31 -22.69
CA ARG A 246 7.57 4.63 -21.98
C ARG A 246 8.00 4.03 -20.64
N ILE A 247 9.26 3.52 -20.54
CA ILE A 247 9.81 3.01 -19.29
C ILE A 247 10.13 4.17 -18.34
N ALA A 248 10.73 5.25 -18.83
CA ALA A 248 10.96 6.46 -18.03
C ALA A 248 9.66 7.04 -17.48
N LEU A 249 8.62 7.11 -18.33
CA LEU A 249 7.27 7.53 -17.92
C LEU A 249 6.71 6.62 -16.83
N SER A 250 6.89 5.29 -16.92
CA SER A 250 6.43 4.37 -15.88
C SER A 250 7.11 4.61 -14.54
N TYR A 251 8.41 4.96 -14.54
CA TYR A 251 9.14 5.31 -13.32
C TYR A 251 8.63 6.63 -12.72
N ALA A 252 8.39 7.65 -13.53
CA ALA A 252 7.77 8.90 -13.07
C ALA A 252 6.37 8.66 -12.50
N ALA A 253 5.56 7.84 -13.18
CA ALA A 253 4.24 7.44 -12.69
C ALA A 253 4.31 6.64 -11.37
N ALA A 254 5.36 5.82 -11.15
CA ALA A 254 5.57 5.11 -9.89
C ALA A 254 5.80 6.07 -8.72
N VAL A 255 6.61 7.12 -8.91
CA VAL A 255 6.84 8.16 -7.88
C VAL A 255 5.52 8.75 -7.44
N VAL A 256 4.66 9.13 -8.39
CA VAL A 256 3.40 9.82 -8.09
C VAL A 256 2.37 8.85 -7.50
N SER A 257 2.14 7.70 -8.12
CA SER A 257 1.12 6.74 -7.64
C SER A 257 1.42 6.17 -6.26
N ARG A 258 2.69 6.04 -5.88
CA ARG A 258 3.07 5.65 -4.51
C ARG A 258 3.02 6.82 -3.55
N GLY A 259 3.29 8.04 -4.02
CA GLY A 259 3.05 9.27 -3.28
C GLY A 259 1.58 9.47 -2.95
N ASP A 260 0.67 9.16 -3.89
CA ASP A 260 -0.78 9.17 -3.71
C ASP A 260 -1.21 8.28 -2.53
N LEU A 261 -0.73 7.04 -2.48
CA LEU A 261 -0.98 6.12 -1.37
C LEU A 261 -0.45 6.64 -0.04
N ALA A 262 0.74 7.25 -0.05
CA ALA A 262 1.38 7.77 1.14
C ALA A 262 0.64 8.99 1.72
N VAL A 263 0.20 9.93 0.87
CA VAL A 263 -0.52 11.13 1.32
C VAL A 263 -1.84 10.77 1.99
N LEU A 264 -2.58 9.83 1.43
CA LEU A 264 -3.84 9.37 2.00
C LEU A 264 -3.65 8.65 3.33
N SER A 265 -2.73 7.70 3.40
CA SER A 265 -2.52 6.93 4.62
C SER A 265 -1.94 7.76 5.75
N THR A 266 -1.16 8.82 5.46
CA THR A 266 -0.42 9.60 6.45
C THR A 266 -1.15 10.87 6.88
N PHE A 267 -1.69 11.63 5.92
CA PHE A 267 -2.21 12.98 6.18
C PHE A 267 -3.73 13.09 6.15
N PHE A 268 -4.45 12.23 5.40
CA PHE A 268 -5.88 12.41 5.19
C PHE A 268 -6.71 12.30 6.48
N THR A 269 -6.52 11.22 7.22
CA THR A 269 -7.20 11.04 8.51
C THR A 269 -6.72 12.04 9.56
N THR A 270 -5.45 12.46 9.50
CA THR A 270 -4.89 13.50 10.39
C THR A 270 -5.55 14.84 10.13
N TRP A 271 -5.68 15.25 8.88
CA TRP A 271 -6.38 16.48 8.50
C TRP A 271 -7.84 16.48 9.01
N LEU A 272 -8.60 15.43 8.68
CA LEU A 272 -10.00 15.35 9.07
C LEU A 272 -10.20 15.26 10.59
N PHE A 273 -9.26 14.61 11.29
CA PHE A 273 -9.24 14.62 12.75
C PHE A 273 -9.08 16.04 13.30
N LEU A 274 -8.11 16.79 12.80
CA LEU A 274 -7.87 18.17 13.24
C LEU A 274 -9.05 19.10 12.91
N GLU A 275 -9.68 18.94 11.75
CA GLU A 275 -10.91 19.67 11.41
C GLU A 275 -12.06 19.39 12.39
N GLY A 276 -12.21 18.13 12.82
CA GLY A 276 -13.19 17.77 13.87
C GLY A 276 -12.84 18.40 15.21
N ARG A 277 -11.56 18.41 15.59
CA ARG A 277 -11.07 19.03 16.82
C ARG A 277 -11.32 20.55 16.84
N ASP A 278 -11.04 21.24 15.75
CA ASP A 278 -11.28 22.69 15.61
C ASP A 278 -12.77 23.04 15.76
N ARG A 279 -13.68 22.10 15.46
CA ARG A 279 -15.12 22.22 15.67
C ARG A 279 -15.59 21.82 17.08
N GLY A 280 -14.67 21.51 17.98
CA GLY A 280 -14.99 21.11 19.35
C GLY A 280 -15.49 19.68 19.50
N MET A 281 -15.33 18.81 18.48
CA MET A 281 -15.66 17.38 18.59
C MET A 281 -14.73 16.70 19.59
N THR A 282 -15.20 15.64 20.23
CA THR A 282 -14.33 14.77 21.02
C THR A 282 -13.24 14.16 20.15
N ALA A 283 -12.13 13.72 20.73
CA ALA A 283 -11.04 13.11 19.95
C ALA A 283 -11.50 11.85 19.22
N THR A 284 -12.36 11.05 19.82
CA THR A 284 -12.89 9.82 19.22
C THR A 284 -13.90 10.10 18.11
N ASP A 285 -14.81 11.07 18.29
CA ASP A 285 -15.76 11.46 17.24
C ASP A 285 -15.04 12.05 16.03
N ALA A 286 -14.06 12.93 16.26
CA ALA A 286 -13.25 13.52 15.21
C ALA A 286 -12.48 12.44 14.41
N MET A 287 -11.92 11.45 15.11
CA MET A 287 -11.22 10.32 14.47
C MET A 287 -12.18 9.42 13.69
N SER A 288 -13.35 9.11 14.26
CA SER A 288 -14.38 8.32 13.59
C SER A 288 -14.90 9.01 12.32
N GLY A 289 -15.06 10.33 12.34
CA GLY A 289 -15.37 11.15 11.18
C GLY A 289 -14.31 11.00 10.08
N GLY A 290 -13.03 11.17 10.40
CA GLY A 290 -11.92 11.01 9.48
C GLY A 290 -11.84 9.60 8.86
N PHE A 291 -12.02 8.57 9.67
CA PHE A 291 -12.08 7.19 9.18
C PHE A 291 -13.26 6.94 8.25
N THR A 292 -14.40 7.59 8.46
CA THR A 292 -15.57 7.43 7.60
C THR A 292 -15.22 7.80 6.15
N PHE A 293 -14.59 8.97 5.93
CA PHE A 293 -14.19 9.38 4.60
C PHE A 293 -13.04 8.53 4.03
N TYR A 294 -12.10 8.10 4.87
CA TYR A 294 -11.05 7.18 4.45
C TYR A 294 -11.60 5.83 3.97
N ILE A 295 -12.61 5.29 4.64
CA ILE A 295 -13.31 4.06 4.21
C ILE A 295 -14.00 4.28 2.87
N ILE A 296 -14.61 5.45 2.63
CA ILE A 296 -15.25 5.78 1.36
C ILE A 296 -14.23 5.80 0.22
N VAL A 297 -13.05 6.41 0.44
CA VAL A 297 -11.95 6.37 -0.53
C VAL A 297 -11.58 4.92 -0.88
N GLN A 298 -11.36 4.08 0.13
CA GLN A 298 -10.96 2.68 -0.06
C GLN A 298 -12.07 1.83 -0.70
N ALA A 299 -13.33 2.07 -0.35
CA ALA A 299 -14.48 1.40 -0.96
C ALA A 299 -14.65 1.82 -2.43
N ALA A 300 -14.49 3.10 -2.73
CA ALA A 300 -14.52 3.61 -4.10
C ALA A 300 -13.38 2.99 -4.95
N ALA A 301 -12.17 2.90 -4.40
CA ALA A 301 -11.03 2.23 -5.04
C ALA A 301 -11.31 0.74 -5.30
N LEU A 302 -11.89 0.02 -4.33
CA LEU A 302 -12.27 -1.38 -4.47
C LEU A 302 -13.28 -1.59 -5.62
N VAL A 303 -14.29 -0.73 -5.72
CA VAL A 303 -15.31 -0.80 -6.78
C VAL A 303 -14.74 -0.40 -8.14
N ALA A 304 -13.85 0.60 -8.18
CA ALA A 304 -13.25 1.09 -9.41
C ALA A 304 -12.21 0.11 -10.00
N ALA A 305 -11.51 -0.66 -9.18
CA ALA A 305 -10.40 -1.51 -9.61
C ALA A 305 -10.75 -2.47 -10.78
N PRO A 306 -11.87 -3.23 -10.77
CA PRO A 306 -12.23 -4.09 -11.90
C PRO A 306 -12.53 -3.30 -13.16
N VAL A 307 -13.21 -2.15 -13.04
CA VAL A 307 -13.58 -1.29 -14.17
C VAL A 307 -12.32 -0.74 -14.85
N ILE A 308 -11.40 -0.19 -14.04
CA ILE A 308 -10.12 0.33 -14.51
C ILE A 308 -9.29 -0.80 -15.14
N GLY A 309 -9.25 -1.98 -14.53
CA GLY A 309 -8.53 -3.14 -15.08
C GLY A 309 -9.03 -3.51 -16.48
N ILE A 310 -10.35 -3.65 -16.68
CA ILE A 310 -10.95 -3.95 -17.98
C ILE A 310 -10.67 -2.83 -18.99
N MET A 311 -10.75 -1.58 -18.55
CA MET A 311 -10.45 -0.42 -19.40
C MET A 311 -9.00 -0.47 -19.90
N LEU A 312 -8.04 -0.70 -19.00
CA LEU A 312 -6.62 -0.79 -19.33
C LEU A 312 -6.31 -1.94 -20.31
N ASP A 313 -7.04 -3.05 -20.26
CA ASP A 313 -6.80 -4.18 -21.17
C ASP A 313 -7.23 -3.89 -22.63
N ARG A 314 -8.08 -2.87 -22.83
CA ARG A 314 -8.67 -2.53 -24.13
C ARG A 314 -8.06 -1.32 -24.82
N MET A 315 -7.10 -0.63 -24.19
CA MET A 315 -6.52 0.60 -24.73
C MET A 315 -4.99 0.62 -24.62
N ASP A 316 -4.38 1.59 -25.30
CA ASP A 316 -2.94 1.88 -25.09
C ASP A 316 -2.67 2.22 -23.64
N ARG A 317 -1.58 1.64 -23.08
CA ARG A 317 -1.26 1.81 -21.65
C ARG A 317 -0.90 3.25 -21.28
N VAL A 318 -0.38 4.04 -22.24
CA VAL A 318 -0.10 5.48 -22.03
C VAL A 318 -1.39 6.28 -22.01
N ILE A 319 -2.37 5.96 -22.87
CA ILE A 319 -3.70 6.57 -22.83
C ILE A 319 -4.40 6.23 -21.51
N GLY A 320 -4.33 4.97 -21.08
CA GLY A 320 -4.83 4.56 -19.76
C GLY A 320 -4.20 5.34 -18.61
N LEU A 321 -2.89 5.58 -18.68
CA LEU A 321 -2.18 6.41 -17.70
C LEU A 321 -2.64 7.87 -17.75
N ILE A 322 -2.85 8.46 -18.93
CA ILE A 322 -3.38 9.82 -19.08
C ILE A 322 -4.72 9.97 -18.35
N ILE A 323 -5.66 9.06 -18.59
CA ILE A 323 -6.97 9.07 -17.93
C ILE A 323 -6.81 8.94 -16.41
N ALA A 324 -5.93 8.04 -15.96
CA ALA A 324 -5.66 7.84 -14.55
C ALA A 324 -5.09 9.10 -13.87
N MET A 325 -4.14 9.79 -14.52
CA MET A 325 -3.53 11.01 -13.99
C MET A 325 -4.53 12.18 -13.96
N VAL A 326 -5.47 12.25 -14.92
CA VAL A 326 -6.58 13.22 -14.87
C VAL A 326 -7.48 12.95 -13.67
N LEU A 327 -7.88 11.69 -13.45
CA LEU A 327 -8.75 11.32 -12.34
C LEU A 327 -8.07 11.58 -10.98
N ALA A 328 -6.81 11.16 -10.83
CA ALA A 328 -6.05 11.36 -9.60
C ALA A 328 -5.78 12.84 -9.34
N GLY A 329 -5.30 13.59 -10.35
CA GLY A 329 -5.06 15.02 -10.24
C GLY A 329 -6.32 15.79 -9.88
N ALA A 330 -7.45 15.51 -10.55
CA ALA A 330 -8.73 16.10 -10.22
C ALA A 330 -9.19 15.74 -8.80
N GLY A 331 -9.03 14.48 -8.37
CA GLY A 331 -9.39 14.02 -7.04
C GLY A 331 -8.64 14.77 -5.95
N TYR A 332 -7.31 14.81 -6.03
CA TYR A 332 -6.49 15.49 -5.01
C TYR A 332 -6.66 17.00 -5.02
N LEU A 333 -6.74 17.63 -6.21
CA LEU A 333 -6.94 19.08 -6.31
C LEU A 333 -8.35 19.50 -5.91
N SER A 334 -9.36 18.63 -6.02
CA SER A 334 -10.72 18.94 -5.57
C SER A 334 -10.80 19.28 -4.09
N LEU A 335 -9.87 18.74 -3.26
CA LEU A 335 -9.81 19.03 -1.83
C LEU A 335 -9.56 20.53 -1.54
N ALA A 336 -8.91 21.26 -2.46
CA ALA A 336 -8.72 22.70 -2.33
C ALA A 336 -10.01 23.50 -2.49
N PHE A 337 -11.06 22.89 -3.02
CA PHE A 337 -12.36 23.52 -3.29
C PHE A 337 -13.46 23.01 -2.34
N VAL A 338 -13.16 22.06 -1.44
CA VAL A 338 -14.08 21.59 -0.43
C VAL A 338 -14.22 22.65 0.66
N GLY A 339 -15.39 23.26 0.74
CA GLY A 339 -15.68 24.30 1.74
C GLY A 339 -15.86 23.72 3.15
N ASP A 340 -16.45 22.53 3.26
CA ASP A 340 -16.63 21.80 4.51
C ASP A 340 -15.98 20.41 4.45
N PRO A 341 -14.77 20.24 5.04
CA PRO A 341 -14.07 18.95 5.03
C PRO A 341 -14.79 17.78 5.72
N LEU A 342 -15.77 18.07 6.58
CA LEU A 342 -16.62 17.04 7.23
C LEU A 342 -18.04 17.01 6.66
N GLY A 343 -18.32 17.80 5.63
CA GLY A 343 -19.63 17.97 5.01
C GLY A 343 -19.87 17.08 3.80
N THR A 344 -20.97 17.39 3.10
CA THR A 344 -21.42 16.60 1.94
C THR A 344 -20.45 16.64 0.76
N GLU A 345 -19.76 17.75 0.55
CA GLU A 345 -18.80 17.91 -0.55
C GLU A 345 -17.65 16.90 -0.46
N MET A 346 -17.22 16.56 0.76
CA MET A 346 -16.15 15.59 0.99
C MET A 346 -16.52 14.18 0.51
N TYR A 347 -17.80 13.78 0.50
CA TYR A 347 -18.21 12.47 -0.04
C TYR A 347 -17.86 12.35 -1.54
N PHE A 348 -18.12 13.40 -2.31
CA PHE A 348 -17.80 13.43 -3.73
C PHE A 348 -16.28 13.44 -3.96
N ALA A 349 -15.55 14.27 -3.22
CA ALA A 349 -14.09 14.31 -3.28
C ALA A 349 -13.46 12.96 -2.90
N ALA A 350 -13.92 12.30 -1.83
CA ALA A 350 -13.44 10.99 -1.39
C ALA A 350 -13.67 9.90 -2.44
N VAL A 351 -14.84 9.87 -3.09
CA VAL A 351 -15.11 8.93 -4.19
C VAL A 351 -14.17 9.21 -5.37
N LEU A 352 -14.00 10.47 -5.76
CA LEU A 352 -13.12 10.83 -6.88
C LEU A 352 -11.65 10.50 -6.59
N ILE A 353 -11.18 10.73 -5.36
CA ILE A 353 -9.84 10.34 -4.91
C ILE A 353 -9.67 8.82 -5.00
N GLY A 354 -10.63 8.03 -4.51
CA GLY A 354 -10.54 6.56 -4.55
C GLY A 354 -10.46 6.03 -5.98
N PHE A 355 -11.23 6.58 -6.92
CA PHE A 355 -11.12 6.25 -8.35
C PHE A 355 -9.76 6.65 -8.92
N GLY A 356 -9.28 7.86 -8.61
CA GLY A 356 -7.99 8.37 -9.07
C GLY A 356 -6.81 7.57 -8.55
N GLU A 357 -6.76 7.30 -7.25
CA GLU A 357 -5.71 6.53 -6.58
C GLU A 357 -5.51 5.16 -7.21
N ILE A 358 -6.60 4.39 -7.32
CA ILE A 358 -6.53 3.02 -7.88
C ILE A 358 -6.20 3.06 -9.38
N ALA A 359 -6.72 4.05 -10.12
CA ALA A 359 -6.42 4.21 -11.54
C ALA A 359 -4.93 4.52 -11.75
N ALA A 360 -4.35 5.44 -10.98
CA ALA A 360 -2.92 5.78 -11.05
C ALA A 360 -2.04 4.57 -10.72
N ASN A 361 -2.39 3.81 -9.68
CA ASN A 361 -1.64 2.62 -9.27
C ASN A 361 -1.69 1.52 -10.34
N LEU A 362 -2.89 1.15 -10.80
CA LEU A 362 -3.05 0.08 -11.80
C LEU A 362 -2.45 0.45 -13.16
N SER A 363 -2.59 1.71 -13.59
CA SER A 363 -2.07 2.17 -14.88
C SER A 363 -0.54 2.20 -14.90
N SER A 364 0.10 2.67 -13.82
CA SER A 364 1.57 2.69 -13.71
C SER A 364 2.15 1.27 -13.71
N LEU A 365 1.53 0.34 -12.95
CA LEU A 365 1.90 -1.09 -12.95
C LEU A 365 1.68 -1.76 -14.30
N SER A 366 0.57 -1.45 -14.98
CA SER A 366 0.23 -2.00 -16.29
C SER A 366 1.21 -1.53 -17.36
N LEU A 367 1.60 -0.24 -17.33
CA LEU A 367 2.58 0.32 -18.26
C LEU A 367 3.96 -0.35 -18.10
N VAL A 368 4.52 -0.38 -16.88
CA VAL A 368 5.81 -1.04 -16.67
C VAL A 368 5.76 -2.53 -17.00
N GLY A 369 4.65 -3.21 -16.71
CA GLY A 369 4.45 -4.63 -16.99
C GLY A 369 4.47 -4.95 -18.49
N LYS A 370 3.92 -4.06 -19.35
CA LYS A 370 3.94 -4.18 -20.82
C LYS A 370 5.32 -3.86 -21.40
N GLU A 371 5.94 -2.76 -20.94
CA GLU A 371 7.16 -2.21 -21.54
C GLU A 371 8.44 -2.89 -21.05
N ALA A 372 8.41 -3.59 -19.92
CA ALA A 372 9.58 -4.28 -19.38
C ALA A 372 10.05 -5.41 -20.31
N PRO A 373 11.29 -5.35 -20.83
CA PRO A 373 11.81 -6.35 -21.78
C PRO A 373 11.91 -7.72 -21.10
N PRO A 374 11.70 -8.84 -21.83
CA PRO A 374 11.82 -10.19 -21.26
C PRO A 374 13.17 -10.40 -20.53
N LYS A 375 14.26 -10.00 -21.16
CA LYS A 375 15.60 -10.01 -20.56
C LYS A 375 15.77 -8.76 -19.68
N GLY A 376 15.92 -8.94 -18.36
CA GLY A 376 16.05 -7.85 -17.40
C GLY A 376 14.70 -7.31 -16.85
N ARG A 377 13.58 -8.02 -17.07
CA ARG A 377 12.25 -7.63 -16.58
C ARG A 377 12.22 -7.39 -15.06
N GLY A 378 12.91 -8.25 -14.31
CA GLY A 378 13.03 -8.10 -12.86
C GLY A 378 13.75 -6.82 -12.45
N ALA A 379 14.80 -6.41 -13.19
CA ALA A 379 15.53 -5.17 -12.94
C ALA A 379 14.66 -3.92 -13.17
N VAL A 380 13.84 -3.92 -14.25
CA VAL A 380 12.92 -2.82 -14.54
C VAL A 380 11.82 -2.71 -13.49
N ILE A 381 11.21 -3.82 -13.08
CA ILE A 381 10.18 -3.83 -12.03
C ILE A 381 10.78 -3.44 -10.68
N GLY A 382 11.98 -3.90 -10.37
CA GLY A 382 12.70 -3.49 -9.15
C GLY A 382 12.99 -1.99 -9.13
N MET A 383 13.42 -1.42 -10.24
CA MET A 383 13.64 0.02 -10.39
C MET A 383 12.33 0.81 -10.28
N PHE A 384 11.24 0.35 -10.89
CA PHE A 384 9.90 0.91 -10.71
C PHE A 384 9.50 0.97 -9.24
N SER A 385 9.74 -0.11 -8.49
CA SER A 385 9.45 -0.15 -7.05
C SER A 385 10.32 0.82 -6.26
N LEU A 386 11.59 0.98 -6.62
CA LEU A 386 12.51 1.93 -5.99
C LEU A 386 12.06 3.38 -6.23
N PHE A 387 11.68 3.74 -7.47
CA PHE A 387 11.11 5.06 -7.77
C PHE A 387 9.82 5.31 -6.99
N GLY A 388 8.97 4.29 -6.84
CA GLY A 388 7.78 4.38 -5.97
C GLY A 388 8.12 4.69 -4.51
N ALA A 389 9.14 4.04 -3.94
CA ALA A 389 9.62 4.33 -2.60
C ALA A 389 10.16 5.75 -2.45
N VAL A 390 10.87 6.26 -3.48
CA VAL A 390 11.27 7.68 -3.52
C VAL A 390 10.05 8.60 -3.47
N GLY A 391 8.95 8.26 -4.14
CA GLY A 391 7.69 9.00 -4.07
C GLY A 391 7.14 9.09 -2.64
N ILE A 392 7.12 7.96 -1.91
CA ILE A 392 6.71 7.93 -0.50
C ILE A 392 7.61 8.84 0.35
N LEU A 393 8.95 8.74 0.17
CA LEU A 393 9.90 9.57 0.92
C LEU A 393 9.72 11.06 0.66
N LEU A 394 9.50 11.46 -0.60
CA LEU A 394 9.26 12.86 -0.96
C LEU A 394 7.98 13.39 -0.33
N VAL A 395 6.87 12.65 -0.44
CA VAL A 395 5.58 13.04 0.14
C VAL A 395 5.66 13.07 1.66
N ALA A 396 6.33 12.10 2.30
CA ALA A 396 6.48 12.09 3.75
C ALA A 396 7.29 13.30 4.26
N SER A 397 8.40 13.65 3.57
CA SER A 397 9.27 14.74 3.99
C SER A 397 8.65 16.11 3.73
N ILE A 398 8.27 16.37 2.47
CA ILE A 398 7.75 17.66 2.04
C ILE A 398 6.33 17.86 2.55
N GLY A 399 5.52 16.80 2.51
CA GLY A 399 4.12 16.84 2.93
C GLY A 399 3.96 17.19 4.40
N GLY A 400 4.81 16.68 5.29
CA GLY A 400 4.77 17.03 6.71
C GLY A 400 4.99 18.52 6.95
N VAL A 401 5.98 19.11 6.28
CA VAL A 401 6.26 20.57 6.36
C VAL A 401 5.12 21.38 5.77
N LEU A 402 4.62 20.99 4.58
CA LEU A 402 3.49 21.68 3.94
C LEU A 402 2.22 21.64 4.80
N PHE A 403 1.99 20.52 5.46
CA PHE A 403 0.82 20.31 6.32
C PHE A 403 0.80 21.28 7.52
N ASP A 404 1.93 21.41 8.20
CA ASP A 404 2.02 22.20 9.43
C ASP A 404 2.31 23.69 9.17
N GLU A 405 3.15 24.02 8.16
CA GLU A 405 3.63 25.39 7.97
C GLU A 405 2.87 26.18 6.89
N VAL A 406 2.22 25.48 5.94
CA VAL A 406 1.52 26.14 4.84
C VAL A 406 0.00 25.94 4.92
N SER A 407 -0.44 24.69 4.82
CA SER A 407 -1.86 24.34 4.89
C SER A 407 -2.03 22.84 5.05
N ARG A 408 -3.02 22.41 5.83
CA ARG A 408 -3.37 20.99 6.00
C ARG A 408 -3.72 20.29 4.67
N ILE A 409 -4.16 21.03 3.66
CA ILE A 409 -4.40 20.51 2.31
C ILE A 409 -3.14 20.53 1.43
N GLY A 410 -2.06 21.18 1.86
CA GLY A 410 -0.81 21.31 1.10
C GLY A 410 -0.24 20.02 0.55
N PRO A 411 -0.16 18.91 1.32
CA PRO A 411 0.32 17.63 0.82
C PRO A 411 -0.52 17.07 -0.33
N PHE A 412 -1.84 17.26 -0.30
CA PHE A 412 -2.75 16.79 -1.35
C PHE A 412 -2.62 17.61 -2.62
N VAL A 413 -2.45 18.94 -2.50
CA VAL A 413 -2.18 19.83 -3.63
C VAL A 413 -0.84 19.48 -4.29
N LEU A 414 0.21 19.20 -3.48
CA LEU A 414 1.52 18.74 -3.99
C LEU A 414 1.36 17.51 -4.88
N VAL A 415 0.65 16.50 -4.38
CA VAL A 415 0.41 15.24 -5.09
C VAL A 415 -0.48 15.47 -6.33
N GLY A 416 -1.52 16.30 -6.22
CA GLY A 416 -2.36 16.69 -7.36
C GLY A 416 -1.55 17.35 -8.50
N ILE A 417 -0.64 18.27 -8.16
CA ILE A 417 0.28 18.91 -9.13
C ILE A 417 1.23 17.87 -9.74
N ALA A 418 1.76 16.94 -8.93
CA ALA A 418 2.63 15.88 -9.43
C ALA A 418 1.91 14.96 -10.43
N ASN A 419 0.62 14.65 -10.20
CA ASN A 419 -0.21 13.93 -11.16
C ASN A 419 -0.36 14.71 -12.49
N ILE A 420 -0.57 16.03 -12.44
CA ILE A 420 -0.64 16.88 -13.66
C ILE A 420 0.70 16.89 -14.40
N ILE A 421 1.82 16.92 -13.70
CA ILE A 421 3.16 16.84 -14.34
C ILE A 421 3.30 15.52 -15.09
N VAL A 422 2.94 14.39 -14.48
CA VAL A 422 3.01 13.07 -15.13
C VAL A 422 2.00 12.97 -16.28
N LEU A 423 0.82 13.59 -16.18
CA LEU A 423 -0.14 13.73 -17.27
C LEU A 423 0.51 14.40 -18.48
N VAL A 424 1.17 15.54 -18.29
CA VAL A 424 1.85 16.26 -19.38
C VAL A 424 2.97 15.39 -20.00
N LEU A 425 3.77 14.74 -19.17
CA LEU A 425 4.81 13.80 -19.65
C LEU A 425 4.19 12.64 -20.45
N ALA A 426 3.05 12.10 -20.02
CA ALA A 426 2.37 11.00 -20.71
C ALA A 426 1.84 11.46 -22.09
N VAL A 427 1.30 12.67 -22.19
CA VAL A 427 0.88 13.27 -23.48
C VAL A 427 2.07 13.48 -24.42
N ILE A 428 3.22 13.90 -23.90
CA ILE A 428 4.45 14.06 -24.69
C ILE A 428 4.92 12.69 -25.20
N VAL A 429 4.99 11.69 -24.32
CA VAL A 429 5.44 10.32 -24.68
C VAL A 429 4.50 9.69 -25.71
N LEU A 430 3.20 9.88 -25.59
CA LEU A 430 2.23 9.39 -26.56
C LEU A 430 2.48 9.92 -27.99
N LYS A 431 2.98 11.18 -28.10
CA LYS A 431 3.31 11.80 -29.39
C LYS A 431 4.69 11.39 -29.93
N VAL A 432 5.68 11.18 -29.04
CA VAL A 432 7.06 10.90 -29.42
C VAL A 432 7.30 9.40 -29.68
N ASP A 433 6.59 8.54 -28.94
CA ASP A 433 6.72 7.09 -28.99
C ASP A 433 5.33 6.43 -29.02
N PRO A 434 4.59 6.59 -30.16
CA PRO A 434 3.25 5.97 -30.31
C PRO A 434 3.36 4.44 -30.32
N ASP A 435 2.32 3.76 -29.84
CA ASP A 435 2.27 2.29 -29.86
C ASP A 435 2.19 1.80 -31.31
N PRO A 436 3.14 0.98 -31.81
CA PRO A 436 3.12 0.50 -33.19
C PRO A 436 1.93 -0.39 -33.54
N TYR A 437 1.17 -0.86 -32.53
CA TYR A 437 -0.07 -1.66 -32.73
C TYR A 437 -1.34 -0.81 -32.85
N ASN A 438 -1.26 0.51 -32.63
CA ASN A 438 -2.37 1.46 -32.73
C ASN A 438 -2.14 2.56 -33.80
N ALA A 439 -1.08 2.42 -34.59
CA ALA A 439 -0.75 3.31 -35.71
C ALA A 439 -1.36 2.84 -37.04
#